data_71f2b4861d3c1435351848b132ba2f91
#
_entry.id   71f2b4861d3c1435351848b132ba2f91
#
_cell.length_a   1.000
_cell.length_b   1.000
_cell.length_c   1.000
_cell.angle_alpha   90.00
_cell.angle_beta   90.00
_cell.angle_gamma   90.00
#
_symmetry.space_group_name_H-M   'P 1'
#
loop_
_entity.id
_entity.type
_entity.pdbx_description
1 polymer ?
#
loop_
_entity_poly.entity_id
_entity_poly.type
_entity_poly.pdbx_seq_one_letter_code
_entity_poly.pdbx_strand_id
1 'polypeptide(L)'
;MMKSLIHKTMTRFVICIVVLLVLSAPLFYVLTRNFYAEDIIEVVDAVKSGETVPSVDLEADVLQGILIQYVLIVSILGLAIILMVNLISRKMWAPFDETLSAIESFSLESGKMPRLPDSDVSEFARLNGSLEKMMSDSLRSYLIQKEFTENASHELQTPLAVFRSKLDMLLQQPEMTEQQAVIVQDMNQICGRLSRLSRNLLLLAKMDNRQFSMEDTDVTAVVEGIVPYVSSLSDSVSLKVVSNGAPVNVMANRTLLETLLNNLIVNAVRHSAAGGQIVVSVADTGVAVSNDSPAPALDASRMFDRFSHISSGRDGNGLGLAIAKAVCDYHGWAIAYSCIDHRHTFTVKF
;
A
#
# COMPACT_ATOMS: atom_id res chain seq x y z
N MET A 1 -27.62 -0.42 27.23
CA MET A 1 -27.27 -1.86 27.25
C MET A 1 -27.11 -2.32 25.80
N MET A 2 -25.88 -2.52 25.33
CA MET A 2 -25.64 -2.94 23.96
C MET A 2 -26.15 -4.36 23.76
N LYS A 3 -26.88 -4.58 22.68
CA LYS A 3 -27.44 -5.91 22.36
C LYS A 3 -26.56 -6.59 21.33
N SER A 4 -26.41 -7.91 21.44
CA SER A 4 -25.72 -8.73 20.47
C SER A 4 -26.35 -8.60 19.08
N LEU A 5 -25.55 -8.65 18.02
CA LEU A 5 -25.98 -8.63 16.62
C LEU A 5 -27.09 -9.65 16.38
N ILE A 6 -26.92 -10.89 16.84
CA ILE A 6 -27.86 -11.97 16.71
C ILE A 6 -29.17 -11.62 17.40
N HIS A 7 -29.13 -11.13 18.64
CA HIS A 7 -30.34 -10.80 19.37
C HIS A 7 -31.14 -9.66 18.75
N LYS A 8 -30.44 -8.60 18.28
CA LYS A 8 -31.05 -7.43 17.62
C LYS A 8 -31.69 -7.82 16.27
N THR A 9 -31.03 -8.70 15.53
CA THR A 9 -31.51 -9.24 14.26
C THR A 9 -32.72 -10.13 14.47
N MET A 10 -32.60 -11.14 15.32
CA MET A 10 -33.71 -12.06 15.61
C MET A 10 -34.94 -11.33 16.12
N THR A 11 -34.78 -10.38 17.06
CA THR A 11 -35.92 -9.61 17.59
C THR A 11 -36.64 -8.83 16.48
N ARG A 12 -35.90 -8.16 15.61
CA ARG A 12 -36.49 -7.42 14.47
C ARG A 12 -37.19 -8.35 13.48
N PHE A 13 -36.57 -9.48 13.15
CA PHE A 13 -37.17 -10.48 12.27
C PHE A 13 -38.45 -11.05 12.85
N VAL A 14 -38.45 -11.46 14.13
CA VAL A 14 -39.64 -12.01 14.80
C VAL A 14 -40.76 -10.98 14.82
N ILE A 15 -40.47 -9.72 15.20
CA ILE A 15 -41.50 -8.66 15.23
C ILE A 15 -42.11 -8.47 13.83
N CYS A 16 -41.29 -8.40 12.79
CA CYS A 16 -41.78 -8.21 11.43
C CYS A 16 -42.58 -9.40 10.91
N ILE A 17 -42.17 -10.63 11.21
CA ILE A 17 -42.95 -11.83 10.85
C ILE A 17 -44.30 -11.81 11.54
N VAL A 18 -44.36 -11.49 12.83
CA VAL A 18 -45.61 -11.38 13.58
C VAL A 18 -46.51 -10.29 12.98
N VAL A 19 -45.97 -9.11 12.66
CA VAL A 19 -46.71 -8.02 11.99
C VAL A 19 -47.28 -8.47 10.65
N LEU A 20 -46.48 -9.14 9.82
CA LEU A 20 -46.91 -9.65 8.53
C LEU A 20 -48.02 -10.70 8.66
N LEU A 21 -47.94 -11.61 9.65
CA LEU A 21 -48.96 -12.60 9.93
C LEU A 21 -50.27 -11.92 10.40
N VAL A 22 -50.18 -10.92 11.28
CA VAL A 22 -51.34 -10.16 11.73
C VAL A 22 -52.01 -9.40 10.58
N LEU A 23 -51.23 -8.81 9.68
CA LEU A 23 -51.74 -8.10 8.50
C LEU A 23 -52.32 -9.06 7.43
N SER A 24 -51.83 -10.29 7.35
CA SER A 24 -52.36 -11.28 6.39
C SER A 24 -53.74 -11.78 6.73
N ALA A 25 -54.11 -11.80 8.01
CA ALA A 25 -55.43 -12.29 8.45
C ALA A 25 -56.62 -11.46 7.91
N PRO A 26 -56.64 -10.10 8.01
CA PRO A 26 -57.72 -9.30 7.41
C PRO A 26 -57.68 -9.37 5.86
N LEU A 27 -56.48 -9.46 5.26
CA LEU A 27 -56.33 -9.64 3.82
C LEU A 27 -56.99 -10.95 3.37
N PHE A 28 -56.74 -12.04 4.08
CA PHE A 28 -57.36 -13.32 3.84
C PHE A 28 -58.89 -13.21 3.95
N TYR A 29 -59.42 -12.59 5.00
CA TYR A 29 -60.83 -12.39 5.20
C TYR A 29 -61.51 -11.60 4.06
N VAL A 30 -60.90 -10.48 3.62
CA VAL A 30 -61.45 -9.64 2.55
C VAL A 30 -61.42 -10.40 1.20
N LEU A 31 -60.35 -11.11 0.90
CA LEU A 31 -60.24 -11.90 -0.33
C LEU A 31 -61.29 -13.04 -0.35
N THR A 32 -61.39 -13.77 0.76
CA THR A 32 -62.39 -14.84 0.89
C THR A 32 -63.80 -14.29 0.72
N ARG A 33 -64.14 -13.20 1.39
CA ARG A 33 -65.47 -12.56 1.29
C ARG A 33 -65.80 -12.14 -0.14
N ASN A 34 -64.87 -11.50 -0.83
CA ASN A 34 -65.11 -11.01 -2.20
C ASN A 34 -65.25 -12.19 -3.19
N PHE A 35 -64.46 -13.23 -3.03
CA PHE A 35 -64.49 -14.39 -3.93
C PHE A 35 -65.80 -15.17 -3.83
N TYR A 36 -66.34 -15.36 -2.62
CA TYR A 36 -67.60 -16.09 -2.41
C TYR A 36 -68.83 -15.19 -2.50
N ALA A 37 -68.68 -13.87 -2.47
CA ALA A 37 -69.81 -12.96 -2.57
C ALA A 37 -70.44 -12.94 -3.97
N GLU A 38 -69.60 -13.11 -5.01
CA GLU A 38 -70.01 -13.12 -6.41
C GLU A 38 -70.89 -14.34 -6.70
N ASP A 39 -70.49 -15.52 -6.31
CA ASP A 39 -71.25 -16.78 -6.50
C ASP A 39 -72.59 -16.76 -5.76
N ILE A 40 -72.67 -16.21 -4.54
CA ILE A 40 -73.87 -16.08 -3.76
C ILE A 40 -74.83 -15.06 -4.41
N ILE A 41 -74.33 -13.97 -4.96
CA ILE A 41 -75.16 -12.93 -5.63
C ILE A 41 -75.77 -13.53 -6.89
N GLU A 42 -75.02 -14.28 -7.68
CA GLU A 42 -75.48 -14.90 -8.93
C GLU A 42 -76.58 -15.92 -8.67
N VAL A 43 -76.39 -16.78 -7.68
CA VAL A 43 -77.42 -17.73 -7.22
C VAL A 43 -78.68 -17.01 -6.69
N VAL A 44 -78.54 -15.94 -5.91
CA VAL A 44 -79.68 -15.17 -5.39
C VAL A 44 -80.49 -14.44 -6.48
N ASP A 45 -79.76 -13.89 -7.51
CA ASP A 45 -80.44 -13.22 -8.62
C ASP A 45 -81.08 -14.19 -9.61
N ALA A 46 -80.57 -15.39 -9.80
CA ALA A 46 -81.19 -16.46 -10.58
C ALA A 46 -82.49 -16.93 -9.92
N VAL A 47 -82.48 -17.10 -8.58
CA VAL A 47 -83.67 -17.48 -7.82
C VAL A 47 -84.73 -16.38 -7.86
N LYS A 48 -84.37 -15.09 -7.81
CA LYS A 48 -85.31 -13.95 -7.86
C LYS A 48 -85.96 -13.75 -9.23
N SER A 49 -85.18 -14.03 -10.31
CA SER A 49 -85.62 -13.91 -11.70
C SER A 49 -86.39 -15.09 -12.21
N GLY A 50 -86.51 -16.18 -11.41
CA GLY A 50 -87.22 -17.39 -11.82
C GLY A 50 -86.45 -18.21 -12.91
N GLU A 51 -85.22 -17.95 -13.11
CA GLU A 51 -84.37 -18.71 -14.01
C GLU A 51 -83.84 -19.98 -13.36
N THR A 52 -83.47 -20.95 -14.16
CA THR A 52 -82.86 -22.19 -13.65
C THR A 52 -81.50 -21.87 -12.98
N VAL A 53 -81.41 -22.24 -11.67
CA VAL A 53 -80.17 -22.06 -10.88
C VAL A 53 -79.02 -22.70 -11.65
N PRO A 54 -77.97 -21.94 -11.95
CA PRO A 54 -76.79 -22.50 -12.62
C PRO A 54 -76.30 -23.69 -11.84
N SER A 55 -75.87 -24.76 -12.55
CA SER A 55 -75.18 -25.89 -11.92
C SER A 55 -73.80 -25.45 -11.52
N VAL A 56 -73.65 -24.84 -10.39
CA VAL A 56 -72.34 -24.43 -9.84
C VAL A 56 -71.64 -25.71 -9.42
N ASP A 57 -70.54 -26.04 -10.05
CA ASP A 57 -69.66 -27.11 -9.61
C ASP A 57 -68.85 -26.62 -8.38
N LEU A 58 -69.64 -26.56 -7.25
CA LEU A 58 -69.17 -25.90 -6.00
C LEU A 58 -67.88 -26.44 -5.49
N GLU A 59 -67.51 -27.70 -5.76
CA GLU A 59 -66.24 -28.28 -5.33
C GLU A 59 -65.04 -27.79 -6.14
N ALA A 60 -65.17 -27.70 -7.47
CA ALA A 60 -64.08 -27.27 -8.32
C ALA A 60 -63.81 -25.77 -8.19
N ASP A 61 -64.85 -24.92 -8.16
CA ASP A 61 -64.76 -23.48 -8.04
C ASP A 61 -64.21 -23.04 -6.66
N VAL A 62 -64.67 -23.71 -5.58
CA VAL A 62 -64.14 -23.48 -4.23
C VAL A 62 -62.67 -23.87 -4.12
N LEU A 63 -62.27 -25.02 -4.67
CA LEU A 63 -60.87 -25.47 -4.66
C LEU A 63 -59.98 -24.52 -5.46
N GLN A 64 -60.40 -24.09 -6.63
CA GLN A 64 -59.66 -23.13 -7.47
C GLN A 64 -59.52 -21.77 -6.77
N GLY A 65 -60.62 -21.28 -6.15
CA GLY A 65 -60.60 -20.01 -5.38
C GLY A 65 -59.59 -20.05 -4.21
N ILE A 66 -59.63 -21.12 -3.43
CA ILE A 66 -58.72 -21.32 -2.30
C ILE A 66 -57.24 -21.38 -2.81
N LEU A 67 -57.00 -22.05 -3.92
CA LEU A 67 -55.65 -22.20 -4.49
C LEU A 67 -55.10 -20.86 -4.99
N ILE A 68 -55.88 -20.07 -5.73
CA ILE A 68 -55.53 -18.73 -6.18
C ILE A 68 -55.23 -17.82 -4.99
N GLN A 69 -56.13 -17.80 -3.99
CA GLN A 69 -55.97 -16.99 -2.78
C GLN A 69 -54.72 -17.38 -1.99
N TYR A 70 -54.44 -18.68 -1.86
CA TYR A 70 -53.22 -19.20 -1.20
C TYR A 70 -51.95 -18.73 -1.94
N VAL A 71 -51.88 -18.90 -3.27
CA VAL A 71 -50.73 -18.47 -4.09
C VAL A 71 -50.51 -16.96 -3.98
N LEU A 72 -51.57 -16.16 -4.00
CA LEU A 72 -51.51 -14.71 -3.90
C LEU A 72 -50.98 -14.26 -2.54
N ILE A 73 -51.47 -14.83 -1.46
CA ILE A 73 -51.02 -14.51 -0.10
C ILE A 73 -49.56 -14.91 0.12
N VAL A 74 -49.16 -16.12 -0.32
CA VAL A 74 -47.80 -16.60 -0.20
C VAL A 74 -46.85 -15.69 -1.01
N SER A 75 -47.26 -15.25 -2.21
CA SER A 75 -46.47 -14.35 -3.05
C SER A 75 -46.27 -12.97 -2.40
N ILE A 76 -47.35 -12.37 -1.84
CA ILE A 76 -47.27 -11.09 -1.14
C ILE A 76 -46.40 -11.19 0.11
N LEU A 77 -46.56 -12.23 0.91
CA LEU A 77 -45.75 -12.47 2.12
C LEU A 77 -44.27 -12.71 1.73
N GLY A 78 -44.01 -13.50 0.70
CA GLY A 78 -42.65 -13.74 0.19
C GLY A 78 -41.97 -12.44 -0.24
N LEU A 79 -42.64 -11.61 -1.03
CA LEU A 79 -42.12 -10.31 -1.44
C LEU A 79 -41.87 -9.38 -0.25
N ALA A 80 -42.82 -9.32 0.69
CA ALA A 80 -42.67 -8.50 1.90
C ALA A 80 -41.49 -8.94 2.76
N ILE A 81 -41.26 -10.25 2.91
CA ILE A 81 -40.12 -10.80 3.63
C ILE A 81 -38.82 -10.43 2.94
N ILE A 82 -38.70 -10.57 1.61
CA ILE A 82 -37.51 -10.21 0.85
C ILE A 82 -37.19 -8.72 1.02
N LEU A 83 -38.17 -7.84 0.86
CA LEU A 83 -37.98 -6.40 1.04
C LEU A 83 -37.54 -6.06 2.47
N MET A 84 -38.17 -6.68 3.47
CA MET A 84 -37.81 -6.48 4.86
C MET A 84 -36.40 -6.95 5.18
N VAL A 85 -35.97 -8.13 4.68
CA VAL A 85 -34.62 -8.66 4.88
C VAL A 85 -33.61 -7.70 4.29
N ASN A 86 -33.84 -7.19 3.07
CA ASN A 86 -32.97 -6.21 2.45
C ASN A 86 -32.83 -4.91 3.24
N LEU A 87 -33.94 -4.36 3.73
CA LEU A 87 -33.96 -3.11 4.52
C LEU A 87 -33.23 -3.28 5.86
N ILE A 88 -33.52 -4.37 6.59
CA ILE A 88 -32.90 -4.65 7.89
C ILE A 88 -31.37 -4.92 7.69
N SER A 89 -31.02 -5.72 6.69
CA SER A 89 -29.63 -6.06 6.40
C SER A 89 -28.80 -4.81 6.08
N ARG A 90 -29.24 -3.98 5.13
CA ARG A 90 -28.54 -2.74 4.78
C ARG A 90 -28.28 -1.84 5.98
N LYS A 91 -29.31 -1.60 6.81
CA LYS A 91 -29.19 -0.74 7.99
C LYS A 91 -28.26 -1.32 9.07
N MET A 92 -28.14 -2.64 9.13
CA MET A 92 -27.28 -3.30 10.13
C MET A 92 -25.81 -3.36 9.71
N TRP A 93 -25.55 -3.51 8.39
CA TRP A 93 -24.19 -3.60 7.89
C TRP A 93 -23.56 -2.24 7.57
N ALA A 94 -24.35 -1.16 7.48
CA ALA A 94 -23.82 0.18 7.24
C ALA A 94 -22.67 0.59 8.18
N PRO A 95 -22.72 0.37 9.52
CA PRO A 95 -21.58 0.71 10.38
C PRO A 95 -20.32 -0.10 10.08
N PHE A 96 -20.45 -1.32 9.56
CA PHE A 96 -19.32 -2.13 9.16
C PHE A 96 -18.66 -1.57 7.89
N ASP A 97 -19.45 -1.20 6.88
CA ASP A 97 -18.95 -0.60 5.64
C ASP A 97 -18.27 0.75 5.91
N GLU A 98 -18.81 1.56 6.83
CA GLU A 98 -18.19 2.81 7.27
C GLU A 98 -16.85 2.56 7.98
N THR A 99 -16.77 1.53 8.85
CA THR A 99 -15.52 1.13 9.50
C THR A 99 -14.50 0.68 8.48
N LEU A 100 -14.90 -0.13 7.50
CA LEU A 100 -14.01 -0.61 6.44
C LEU A 100 -13.43 0.56 5.63
N SER A 101 -14.29 1.49 5.20
CA SER A 101 -13.86 2.70 4.48
C SER A 101 -12.92 3.58 5.30
N ALA A 102 -13.16 3.69 6.61
CA ALA A 102 -12.27 4.43 7.51
C ALA A 102 -10.88 3.76 7.62
N ILE A 103 -10.82 2.43 7.67
CA ILE A 103 -9.56 1.67 7.69
C ILE A 103 -8.82 1.81 6.36
N GLU A 104 -9.51 1.70 5.23
CA GLU A 104 -8.92 1.86 3.89
C GLU A 104 -8.31 3.25 3.67
N SER A 105 -8.90 4.28 4.28
CA SER A 105 -8.39 5.66 4.24
C SER A 105 -7.27 5.95 5.24
N PHE A 106 -6.99 5.02 6.17
CA PHE A 106 -5.96 5.22 7.19
C PHE A 106 -4.55 5.13 6.60
N SER A 107 -3.76 6.18 6.81
CA SER A 107 -2.34 6.22 6.47
C SER A 107 -1.54 6.70 7.67
N LEU A 108 -0.48 5.96 8.00
CA LEU A 108 0.47 6.33 9.05
C LEU A 108 1.16 7.67 8.74
N GLU A 109 1.38 7.95 7.45
CA GLU A 109 2.04 9.18 6.99
C GLU A 109 1.21 10.43 7.28
N SER A 110 -0.12 10.32 7.23
CA SER A 110 -1.02 11.44 7.51
C SER A 110 -0.96 11.91 8.97
N GLY A 111 -0.51 11.05 9.87
CA GLY A 111 -0.47 11.30 11.30
C GLY A 111 -1.86 11.45 11.94
N LYS A 112 -2.93 11.14 11.22
CA LYS A 112 -4.30 11.36 11.68
C LYS A 112 -5.02 10.03 11.91
N MET A 113 -5.68 9.93 13.05
CA MET A 113 -6.58 8.81 13.34
C MET A 113 -7.94 9.06 12.68
N PRO A 114 -8.47 8.10 11.89
CA PRO A 114 -9.84 8.19 11.40
C PRO A 114 -10.81 8.00 12.57
N ARG A 115 -11.98 8.63 12.47
CA ARG A 115 -13.07 8.34 13.41
C ARG A 115 -13.80 7.11 12.94
N LEU A 116 -13.83 6.09 13.79
CA LEU A 116 -14.65 4.92 13.57
C LEU A 116 -16.09 5.21 14.01
N PRO A 117 -17.12 4.67 13.30
CA PRO A 117 -18.51 4.93 13.63
C PRO A 117 -18.89 4.29 14.97
N ASP A 118 -19.74 4.97 15.72
CA ASP A 118 -20.36 4.40 16.90
C ASP A 118 -21.37 3.34 16.48
N SER A 119 -21.39 2.20 17.16
CA SER A 119 -22.32 1.13 16.89
C SER A 119 -23.08 0.70 18.14
N ASP A 120 -24.41 0.59 18.02
CA ASP A 120 -25.27 -0.01 19.04
C ASP A 120 -25.15 -1.53 19.14
N VAL A 121 -24.38 -2.15 18.21
CA VAL A 121 -24.13 -3.59 18.17
C VAL A 121 -22.84 -3.88 18.91
N SER A 122 -22.90 -4.72 19.94
CA SER A 122 -21.77 -4.99 20.84
C SER A 122 -20.54 -5.53 20.12
N GLU A 123 -20.75 -6.35 19.11
CA GLU A 123 -19.68 -6.98 18.33
C GLU A 123 -18.92 -5.93 17.49
N PHE A 124 -19.64 -5.01 16.84
CA PHE A 124 -19.03 -3.94 16.07
C PHE A 124 -18.32 -2.93 16.97
N ALA A 125 -18.91 -2.58 18.11
CA ALA A 125 -18.26 -1.67 19.04
C ALA A 125 -16.95 -2.26 19.62
N ARG A 126 -16.93 -3.58 19.91
CA ARG A 126 -15.70 -4.27 20.35
C ARG A 126 -14.65 -4.32 19.22
N LEU A 127 -15.09 -4.60 18.00
CA LEU A 127 -14.22 -4.61 16.82
C LEU A 127 -13.61 -3.22 16.63
N ASN A 128 -14.43 -2.16 16.59
CA ASN A 128 -13.97 -0.79 16.41
C ASN A 128 -13.00 -0.36 17.53
N GLY A 129 -13.29 -0.69 18.79
CA GLY A 129 -12.36 -0.41 19.90
C GLY A 129 -11.02 -1.14 19.79
N SER A 130 -11.02 -2.40 19.30
CA SER A 130 -9.77 -3.14 19.06
C SER A 130 -8.99 -2.58 17.87
N LEU A 131 -9.67 -2.19 16.80
CA LEU A 131 -9.08 -1.55 15.63
C LEU A 131 -8.49 -0.17 15.97
N GLU A 132 -9.23 0.66 16.70
CA GLU A 132 -8.77 1.98 17.15
C GLU A 132 -7.50 1.86 18.00
N LYS A 133 -7.46 0.91 18.93
CA LYS A 133 -6.27 0.63 19.72
C LYS A 133 -5.09 0.21 18.85
N MET A 134 -5.30 -0.75 17.93
CA MET A 134 -4.24 -1.24 17.04
C MET A 134 -3.69 -0.11 16.14
N MET A 135 -4.57 0.70 15.57
CA MET A 135 -4.19 1.84 14.72
C MET A 135 -3.45 2.92 15.53
N SER A 136 -3.91 3.21 16.75
CA SER A 136 -3.25 4.14 17.66
C SER A 136 -1.86 3.67 18.07
N ASP A 137 -1.71 2.39 18.44
CA ASP A 137 -0.43 1.80 18.81
C ASP A 137 0.53 1.79 17.60
N SER A 138 0.02 1.49 16.41
CA SER A 138 0.81 1.51 15.16
C SER A 138 1.26 2.94 14.80
N LEU A 139 0.37 3.92 14.89
CA LEU A 139 0.69 5.32 14.63
C LEU A 139 1.71 5.85 15.64
N ARG A 140 1.55 5.53 16.92
CA ARG A 140 2.50 5.90 17.97
C ARG A 140 3.89 5.32 17.72
N SER A 141 3.96 4.04 17.37
CA SER A 141 5.24 3.36 17.06
C SER A 141 5.92 4.01 15.84
N TYR A 142 5.14 4.33 14.80
CA TYR A 142 5.62 5.03 13.62
C TYR A 142 6.19 6.42 13.96
N LEU A 143 5.49 7.22 14.76
CA LEU A 143 5.94 8.56 15.16
C LEU A 143 7.20 8.50 16.01
N ILE A 144 7.30 7.58 16.97
CA ILE A 144 8.50 7.37 17.78
C ILE A 144 9.69 6.97 16.89
N GLN A 145 9.48 6.05 15.96
CA GLN A 145 10.54 5.62 15.03
C GLN A 145 10.98 6.76 14.11
N LYS A 146 10.03 7.57 13.62
CA LYS A 146 10.30 8.76 12.79
C LYS A 146 11.15 9.77 13.55
N GLU A 147 10.73 10.16 14.74
CA GLU A 147 11.45 11.10 15.61
C GLU A 147 12.85 10.59 15.96
N PHE A 148 12.97 9.30 16.34
CA PHE A 148 14.26 8.67 16.59
C PHE A 148 15.19 8.75 15.38
N THR A 149 14.69 8.47 14.18
CA THR A 149 15.49 8.50 12.95
C THR A 149 15.95 9.91 12.61
N GLU A 150 15.07 10.91 12.78
CA GLU A 150 15.39 12.32 12.55
C GLU A 150 16.44 12.81 13.55
N ASN A 151 16.23 12.57 14.83
CA ASN A 151 17.14 13.00 15.89
C ASN A 151 18.50 12.27 15.78
N ALA A 152 18.52 10.95 15.56
CA ALA A 152 19.75 10.19 15.39
C ALA A 152 20.58 10.71 14.19
N SER A 153 19.93 11.19 13.14
CA SER A 153 20.62 11.79 11.99
C SER A 153 21.45 13.00 12.39
N HIS A 154 20.86 13.92 13.13
CA HIS A 154 21.52 15.15 13.58
C HIS A 154 22.57 14.86 14.66
N GLU A 155 22.24 14.02 15.64
CA GLU A 155 23.12 13.70 16.78
C GLU A 155 24.35 12.91 16.37
N LEU A 156 24.32 12.16 15.25
CA LEU A 156 25.49 11.46 14.71
C LEU A 156 26.32 12.32 13.75
N GLN A 157 25.68 13.16 12.95
CA GLN A 157 26.41 13.97 11.96
C GLN A 157 27.25 15.08 12.62
N THR A 158 26.74 15.71 13.67
CA THR A 158 27.39 16.83 14.36
C THR A 158 28.74 16.44 14.96
N PRO A 159 28.86 15.39 15.83
CA PRO A 159 30.14 15.00 16.41
C PRO A 159 31.15 14.51 15.35
N LEU A 160 30.65 13.83 14.31
CA LEU A 160 31.53 13.40 13.21
C LEU A 160 32.10 14.57 12.42
N ALA A 161 31.28 15.62 12.19
CA ALA A 161 31.75 16.83 11.52
C ALA A 161 32.81 17.57 12.38
N VAL A 162 32.56 17.69 13.68
CA VAL A 162 33.52 18.29 14.64
C VAL A 162 34.81 17.48 14.69
N PHE A 163 34.70 16.13 14.76
CA PHE A 163 35.88 15.27 14.79
C PHE A 163 36.71 15.41 13.51
N ARG A 164 36.06 15.43 12.35
CA ARG A 164 36.74 15.66 11.06
C ARG A 164 37.41 17.03 11.01
N SER A 165 36.74 18.10 11.46
CA SER A 165 37.33 19.44 11.51
C SER A 165 38.59 19.48 12.38
N LYS A 166 38.61 18.74 13.51
CA LYS A 166 39.81 18.64 14.36
C LYS A 166 40.95 17.89 13.70
N LEU A 167 40.67 16.83 12.94
CA LEU A 167 41.66 16.11 12.15
C LEU A 167 42.24 17.02 11.03
N ASP A 168 41.38 17.76 10.35
CA ASP A 168 41.81 18.71 9.32
C ASP A 168 42.69 19.83 9.92
N MET A 169 42.40 20.32 11.11
CA MET A 169 43.26 21.28 11.83
C MET A 169 44.60 20.65 12.24
N LEU A 170 44.64 19.39 12.62
CA LEU A 170 45.88 18.70 12.94
C LEU A 170 46.77 18.54 11.68
N LEU A 171 46.20 18.22 10.52
CA LEU A 171 46.93 18.11 9.26
C LEU A 171 47.56 19.45 8.79
N GLN A 172 47.08 20.57 9.30
CA GLN A 172 47.63 21.91 8.99
C GLN A 172 48.73 22.34 9.95
N GLN A 173 49.12 21.56 10.96
CA GLN A 173 50.18 21.93 11.92
C GLN A 173 51.56 21.84 11.23
N PRO A 174 52.39 22.90 11.29
CA PRO A 174 53.67 22.95 10.58
C PRO A 174 54.71 21.97 11.13
N GLU A 175 54.60 21.55 12.39
CA GLU A 175 55.58 20.69 13.08
C GLU A 175 55.20 19.20 13.08
N MET A 176 54.19 18.79 12.26
CA MET A 176 53.76 17.42 12.18
C MET A 176 54.82 16.54 11.52
N THR A 177 55.19 15.44 12.19
CA THR A 177 56.05 14.42 11.59
C THR A 177 55.31 13.63 10.50
N GLU A 178 56.03 13.07 9.54
CA GLU A 178 55.45 12.27 8.46
C GLU A 178 54.60 11.08 9.01
N GLN A 179 55.08 10.42 10.06
CA GLN A 179 54.35 9.34 10.70
C GLN A 179 53.03 9.82 11.34
N GLN A 180 53.03 11.00 11.97
CA GLN A 180 51.81 11.58 12.54
C GLN A 180 50.84 11.97 11.43
N ALA A 181 51.33 12.52 10.32
CA ALA A 181 50.50 12.88 9.18
C ALA A 181 49.80 11.66 8.58
N VAL A 182 50.46 10.52 8.45
CA VAL A 182 49.90 9.25 7.98
C VAL A 182 48.78 8.80 8.94
N ILE A 183 49.02 8.79 10.25
CA ILE A 183 48.03 8.38 11.25
C ILE A 183 46.78 9.29 11.20
N VAL A 184 46.97 10.59 11.16
CA VAL A 184 45.84 11.56 11.08
C VAL A 184 45.05 11.40 9.76
N GLN A 185 45.77 11.12 8.66
CA GLN A 185 45.13 10.85 7.37
C GLN A 185 44.29 9.57 7.41
N ASP A 186 44.81 8.49 8.03
CA ASP A 186 44.06 7.25 8.23
C ASP A 186 42.80 7.48 9.10
N MET A 187 42.92 8.24 10.20
CA MET A 187 41.80 8.62 11.06
C MET A 187 40.76 9.44 10.29
N ASN A 188 41.20 10.36 9.42
CA ASN A 188 40.28 11.14 8.58
C ASN A 188 39.51 10.26 7.59
N GLN A 189 40.18 9.27 6.99
CA GLN A 189 39.54 8.29 6.11
C GLN A 189 38.48 7.45 6.90
N ILE A 190 38.86 6.97 8.10
CA ILE A 190 37.92 6.21 8.95
C ILE A 190 36.70 7.06 9.33
N CYS A 191 36.92 8.32 9.74
CA CYS A 191 35.84 9.27 10.04
C CYS A 191 34.93 9.49 8.83
N GLY A 192 35.50 9.64 7.63
CA GLY A 192 34.75 9.74 6.38
C GLY A 192 33.91 8.48 6.07
N ARG A 193 34.47 7.30 6.34
CA ARG A 193 33.71 6.03 6.21
C ARG A 193 32.55 5.96 7.21
N LEU A 194 32.77 6.33 8.47
CA LEU A 194 31.75 6.29 9.51
C LEU A 194 30.62 7.31 9.19
N SER A 195 30.96 8.49 8.71
CA SER A 195 29.99 9.49 8.28
C SER A 195 29.11 9.02 7.12
N ARG A 196 29.70 8.32 6.14
CA ARG A 196 28.94 7.72 5.02
C ARG A 196 28.06 6.58 5.50
N LEU A 197 28.58 5.71 6.37
CA LEU A 197 27.80 4.59 6.93
C LEU A 197 26.59 5.08 7.69
N SER A 198 26.80 6.05 8.59
CA SER A 198 25.73 6.68 9.38
C SER A 198 24.65 7.27 8.45
N ARG A 199 25.04 8.09 7.46
CA ARG A 199 24.07 8.66 6.50
C ARG A 199 23.29 7.61 5.73
N ASN A 200 23.95 6.54 5.31
CA ASN A 200 23.32 5.46 4.55
C ASN A 200 22.32 4.68 5.40
N LEU A 201 22.64 4.38 6.66
CA LEU A 201 21.73 3.70 7.60
C LEU A 201 20.50 4.56 7.89
N LEU A 202 20.71 5.85 8.11
CA LEU A 202 19.62 6.80 8.37
C LEU A 202 18.73 7.00 7.13
N LEU A 203 19.32 7.00 5.92
CA LEU A 203 18.58 7.05 4.66
C LEU A 203 17.67 5.82 4.52
N LEU A 204 18.20 4.62 4.78
CA LEU A 204 17.42 3.38 4.76
C LEU A 204 16.26 3.44 5.77
N ALA A 205 16.52 3.90 7.00
CA ALA A 205 15.49 4.03 8.01
C ALA A 205 14.40 5.06 7.65
N LYS A 206 14.77 6.17 6.96
CA LYS A 206 13.81 7.15 6.43
C LYS A 206 12.97 6.58 5.28
N MET A 207 13.56 5.76 4.41
CA MET A 207 12.82 5.08 3.34
C MET A 207 11.83 4.06 3.91
N ASP A 208 12.24 3.25 4.90
CA ASP A 208 11.36 2.30 5.58
C ASP A 208 10.12 3.00 6.19
N ASN A 209 10.24 4.28 6.57
CA ASN A 209 9.15 5.12 7.11
C ASN A 209 8.44 6.00 6.05
N ARG A 210 8.68 5.81 4.77
CA ARG A 210 8.07 6.54 3.65
C ARG A 210 8.06 8.07 3.82
N GLN A 211 9.19 8.67 4.23
CA GLN A 211 9.30 10.10 4.55
C GLN A 211 9.64 11.02 3.37
N PHE A 212 9.65 10.52 2.14
CA PHE A 212 10.04 11.28 0.96
C PHE A 212 8.85 11.56 0.05
N SER A 213 8.66 12.84 -0.34
CA SER A 213 7.66 13.24 -1.32
C SER A 213 8.10 12.89 -2.74
N MET A 214 7.14 12.53 -3.58
CA MET A 214 7.34 12.29 -5.01
C MET A 214 7.04 13.56 -5.80
N GLU A 215 7.82 13.80 -6.85
CA GLU A 215 7.67 14.91 -7.79
C GLU A 215 7.99 14.44 -9.21
N ASP A 216 7.53 15.20 -10.22
CA ASP A 216 7.90 14.95 -11.60
C ASP A 216 9.39 15.30 -11.80
N THR A 217 10.21 14.29 -12.10
CA THR A 217 11.67 14.40 -12.09
C THR A 217 12.26 13.93 -13.42
N ASP A 218 13.04 14.77 -14.07
CA ASP A 218 13.79 14.44 -15.28
C ASP A 218 15.04 13.62 -14.94
N VAL A 219 15.00 12.33 -15.26
CA VAL A 219 16.11 11.37 -15.07
C VAL A 219 17.34 11.75 -15.88
N THR A 220 17.14 12.26 -17.11
CA THR A 220 18.23 12.64 -18.00
C THR A 220 19.04 13.79 -17.40
N ALA A 221 18.36 14.82 -16.91
CA ALA A 221 18.99 15.94 -16.24
C ALA A 221 19.74 15.53 -14.96
N VAL A 222 19.20 14.58 -14.20
CA VAL A 222 19.87 14.05 -13.01
C VAL A 222 21.13 13.29 -13.37
N VAL A 223 21.10 12.42 -14.39
CA VAL A 223 22.27 11.69 -14.87
C VAL A 223 23.37 12.67 -15.35
N GLU A 224 22.99 13.66 -16.16
CA GLU A 224 23.93 14.69 -16.67
C GLU A 224 24.56 15.51 -15.55
N GLY A 225 23.82 15.79 -14.47
CA GLY A 225 24.34 16.48 -13.28
C GLY A 225 25.35 15.67 -12.48
N ILE A 226 25.27 14.33 -12.51
CA ILE A 226 26.20 13.44 -11.78
C ILE A 226 27.51 13.21 -12.55
N VAL A 227 27.47 13.18 -13.88
CA VAL A 227 28.61 12.84 -14.76
C VAL A 227 29.85 13.65 -14.47
N PRO A 228 29.86 14.99 -14.36
CA PRO A 228 31.06 15.78 -14.11
C PRO A 228 31.74 15.40 -12.78
N TYR A 229 30.96 15.16 -11.75
CA TYR A 229 31.47 14.75 -10.44
C TYR A 229 32.14 13.37 -10.51
N VAL A 230 31.49 12.41 -11.16
CA VAL A 230 32.00 11.04 -11.25
C VAL A 230 33.22 10.96 -12.14
N SER A 231 33.25 11.73 -13.23
CA SER A 231 34.44 11.82 -14.14
C SER A 231 35.67 12.33 -13.40
N SER A 232 35.53 13.17 -12.39
CA SER A 232 36.63 13.64 -11.56
C SER A 232 37.16 12.61 -10.55
N LEU A 233 36.44 11.49 -10.30
CA LEU A 233 36.87 10.46 -9.36
C LEU A 233 37.92 9.49 -9.92
N SER A 234 38.05 9.39 -11.24
CA SER A 234 39.00 8.49 -11.87
C SER A 234 39.32 8.93 -13.30
N ASP A 235 40.60 9.24 -13.54
CA ASP A 235 41.12 9.54 -14.87
C ASP A 235 41.35 8.25 -15.71
N SER A 236 41.23 7.09 -15.09
CA SER A 236 41.53 5.79 -15.71
C SER A 236 40.32 5.13 -16.38
N VAL A 237 39.13 5.73 -16.32
CA VAL A 237 37.89 5.13 -16.85
C VAL A 237 37.13 6.17 -17.69
N SER A 238 36.65 5.76 -18.88
CA SER A 238 35.82 6.63 -19.71
C SER A 238 34.33 6.43 -19.37
N LEU A 239 33.60 7.53 -19.13
CA LEU A 239 32.15 7.50 -18.88
C LEU A 239 31.41 8.06 -20.09
N LYS A 240 30.48 7.28 -20.62
CA LYS A 240 29.60 7.66 -21.74
C LYS A 240 28.13 7.61 -21.34
N VAL A 241 27.40 8.70 -21.59
CA VAL A 241 25.95 8.73 -21.47
C VAL A 241 25.31 8.51 -22.84
N VAL A 242 24.35 7.62 -22.90
CA VAL A 242 23.57 7.33 -24.11
C VAL A 242 22.11 7.60 -23.77
N SER A 243 21.54 8.61 -24.40
CA SER A 243 20.11 8.94 -24.28
C SER A 243 19.52 9.22 -25.66
N ASN A 244 18.23 9.12 -25.81
CA ASN A 244 17.51 9.45 -27.06
C ASN A 244 17.37 10.97 -27.29
N GLY A 245 17.99 11.80 -26.43
CA GLY A 245 17.96 13.27 -26.54
C GLY A 245 16.66 13.91 -26.03
N ALA A 246 15.66 13.11 -25.64
CA ALA A 246 14.45 13.60 -25.00
C ALA A 246 14.54 13.48 -23.46
N PRO A 247 13.95 14.40 -22.68
CA PRO A 247 13.85 14.26 -21.23
C PRO A 247 12.99 13.05 -20.88
N VAL A 248 13.46 12.24 -19.93
CA VAL A 248 12.73 11.09 -19.39
C VAL A 248 12.22 11.47 -18.02
N ASN A 249 10.91 11.72 -17.91
CA ASN A 249 10.26 12.14 -16.70
C ASN A 249 9.62 10.96 -15.96
N VAL A 250 9.83 10.92 -14.64
CA VAL A 250 9.26 9.91 -13.74
C VAL A 250 8.76 10.56 -12.44
N MET A 251 7.71 9.97 -11.84
CA MET A 251 7.31 10.35 -10.49
C MET A 251 8.32 9.78 -9.48
N ALA A 252 9.21 10.62 -8.98
CA ALA A 252 10.31 10.23 -8.09
C ALA A 252 10.62 11.29 -7.04
N ASN A 253 11.29 10.86 -5.96
CA ASN A 253 12.01 11.80 -5.12
C ASN A 253 13.39 12.04 -5.73
N ARG A 254 13.70 13.28 -6.08
CA ARG A 254 14.97 13.66 -6.75
C ARG A 254 16.21 13.21 -5.95
N THR A 255 16.23 13.41 -4.64
CA THR A 255 17.36 13.05 -3.78
C THR A 255 17.60 11.54 -3.75
N LEU A 256 16.52 10.75 -3.72
CA LEU A 256 16.62 9.28 -3.78
C LEU A 256 17.08 8.81 -5.15
N LEU A 257 16.58 9.42 -6.23
CA LEU A 257 17.02 9.12 -7.59
C LEU A 257 18.51 9.44 -7.77
N GLU A 258 18.98 10.61 -7.32
CA GLU A 258 20.40 10.97 -7.31
C GLU A 258 21.22 9.96 -6.51
N THR A 259 20.73 9.52 -5.36
CA THR A 259 21.39 8.51 -4.54
C THR A 259 21.49 7.16 -5.24
N LEU A 260 20.41 6.70 -5.89
CA LEU A 260 20.38 5.48 -6.69
C LEU A 260 21.44 5.50 -7.77
N LEU A 261 21.41 6.54 -8.62
CA LEU A 261 22.31 6.69 -9.76
C LEU A 261 23.78 6.81 -9.29
N ASN A 262 24.05 7.62 -8.26
CA ASN A 262 25.40 7.72 -7.68
C ASN A 262 25.91 6.37 -7.17
N ASN A 263 25.07 5.57 -6.47
CA ASN A 263 25.49 4.26 -5.99
C ASN A 263 25.82 3.30 -7.15
N LEU A 264 25.03 3.29 -8.23
CA LEU A 264 25.28 2.44 -9.38
C LEU A 264 26.52 2.90 -10.17
N ILE A 265 26.65 4.21 -10.43
CA ILE A 265 27.75 4.75 -11.24
C ILE A 265 29.07 4.68 -10.47
N VAL A 266 29.12 5.05 -9.18
CA VAL A 266 30.32 4.91 -8.34
C VAL A 266 30.73 3.45 -8.18
N ASN A 267 29.75 2.54 -8.10
CA ASN A 267 30.03 1.10 -8.12
C ASN A 267 30.69 0.68 -9.43
N ALA A 268 30.19 1.15 -10.57
CA ALA A 268 30.77 0.90 -11.89
C ALA A 268 32.19 1.44 -11.99
N VAL A 269 32.46 2.68 -11.53
CA VAL A 269 33.80 3.28 -11.52
C VAL A 269 34.80 2.44 -10.69
N ARG A 270 34.38 2.05 -9.49
CA ARG A 270 35.23 1.31 -8.55
C ARG A 270 35.60 -0.08 -9.04
N HIS A 271 34.72 -0.73 -9.79
CA HIS A 271 34.86 -2.12 -10.24
C HIS A 271 35.28 -2.23 -11.72
N SER A 272 35.40 -1.13 -12.44
CA SER A 272 35.90 -1.14 -13.83
C SER A 272 37.36 -1.50 -13.89
N ALA A 273 37.74 -2.16 -14.99
CA ALA A 273 39.16 -2.33 -15.36
C ALA A 273 39.80 -0.97 -15.68
N ALA A 274 41.11 -0.86 -15.49
CA ALA A 274 41.87 0.32 -15.96
C ALA A 274 41.72 0.46 -17.49
N GLY A 275 41.35 1.65 -17.96
CA GLY A 275 40.99 1.91 -19.37
C GLY A 275 39.61 1.40 -19.80
N GLY A 276 38.81 0.84 -18.86
CA GLY A 276 37.49 0.35 -19.14
C GLY A 276 36.46 1.46 -19.43
N GLN A 277 35.35 1.08 -20.07
CA GLN A 277 34.26 1.98 -20.39
C GLN A 277 33.07 1.76 -19.46
N ILE A 278 32.53 2.86 -18.94
CA ILE A 278 31.24 2.88 -18.26
C ILE A 278 30.23 3.49 -19.20
N VAL A 279 29.04 2.82 -19.36
CA VAL A 279 27.94 3.32 -20.18
C VAL A 279 26.73 3.49 -19.31
N VAL A 280 26.19 4.70 -19.26
CA VAL A 280 24.89 5.00 -18.63
C VAL A 280 23.88 5.22 -19.74
N SER A 281 22.93 4.32 -19.88
CA SER A 281 21.86 4.39 -20.90
C SER A 281 20.55 4.81 -20.23
N VAL A 282 19.95 5.90 -20.74
CA VAL A 282 18.65 6.41 -20.28
C VAL A 282 17.64 6.19 -21.39
N ALA A 283 16.51 5.54 -21.05
CA ALA A 283 15.39 5.28 -21.94
C ALA A 283 14.06 5.50 -21.19
N ASP A 284 12.97 5.66 -21.91
CA ASP A 284 11.63 5.88 -21.32
C ASP A 284 11.22 4.81 -20.32
N THR A 285 11.71 3.59 -20.47
CA THR A 285 11.38 2.44 -19.62
C THR A 285 12.34 2.21 -18.47
N GLY A 286 13.43 3.02 -18.36
CA GLY A 286 14.41 2.81 -17.30
C GLY A 286 15.80 3.34 -17.60
N VAL A 287 16.70 3.09 -16.66
CA VAL A 287 18.12 3.44 -16.76
C VAL A 287 18.98 2.19 -16.58
N ALA A 288 20.04 2.07 -17.37
CA ALA A 288 21.02 1.00 -17.23
C ALA A 288 22.44 1.58 -17.05
N VAL A 289 23.19 1.02 -16.11
CA VAL A 289 24.59 1.34 -15.85
C VAL A 289 25.42 0.09 -16.12
N SER A 290 26.31 0.15 -17.09
CA SER A 290 27.17 -0.96 -17.49
C SER A 290 28.64 -0.59 -17.33
N ASN A 291 29.49 -1.55 -16.93
CA ASN A 291 30.92 -1.40 -16.86
C ASN A 291 31.65 -2.68 -17.23
N ASP A 292 32.83 -2.55 -17.81
CA ASP A 292 33.73 -3.66 -18.10
C ASP A 292 34.57 -3.98 -16.86
N SER A 293 34.54 -5.22 -16.40
CA SER A 293 35.28 -5.67 -15.20
C SER A 293 35.78 -7.10 -15.35
N PRO A 294 37.01 -7.40 -14.93
CA PRO A 294 37.56 -8.76 -14.94
C PRO A 294 36.97 -9.63 -13.82
N ALA A 295 36.19 -9.06 -12.92
CA ALA A 295 35.58 -9.77 -11.82
C ALA A 295 34.52 -10.80 -12.30
N PRO A 296 34.33 -11.92 -11.61
CA PRO A 296 33.26 -12.85 -11.94
C PRO A 296 31.88 -12.24 -11.73
N ALA A 297 30.86 -12.82 -12.34
CA ALA A 297 29.46 -12.42 -12.12
C ALA A 297 29.12 -12.43 -10.62
N LEU A 298 28.32 -11.45 -10.20
CA LEU A 298 27.84 -11.34 -8.82
C LEU A 298 26.81 -12.42 -8.52
N ASP A 299 26.77 -12.87 -7.27
CA ASP A 299 25.68 -13.75 -6.79
C ASP A 299 24.38 -12.95 -6.71
N ALA A 300 23.46 -13.24 -7.63
CA ALA A 300 22.18 -12.57 -7.74
C ALA A 300 21.31 -12.69 -6.47
N SER A 301 21.51 -13.75 -5.67
CA SER A 301 20.73 -13.98 -4.45
C SER A 301 21.14 -13.10 -3.27
N ARG A 302 22.38 -12.61 -3.26
CA ARG A 302 22.97 -11.92 -2.11
C ARG A 302 23.52 -10.52 -2.42
N MET A 303 23.63 -10.13 -3.68
CA MET A 303 24.28 -8.86 -4.07
C MET A 303 23.57 -7.61 -3.54
N PHE A 304 22.27 -7.70 -3.23
CA PHE A 304 21.48 -6.61 -2.67
C PHE A 304 21.36 -6.66 -1.14
N ASP A 305 21.93 -7.69 -0.49
CA ASP A 305 21.92 -7.78 0.97
C ASP A 305 22.75 -6.67 1.61
N ARG A 306 22.31 -6.17 2.76
CA ARG A 306 23.05 -5.19 3.55
C ARG A 306 24.36 -5.80 4.00
N PHE A 307 25.47 -5.05 3.86
CA PHE A 307 26.82 -5.47 4.23
C PHE A 307 27.38 -6.67 3.44
N SER A 308 26.82 -6.95 2.28
CA SER A 308 27.30 -7.99 1.39
C SER A 308 28.65 -7.57 0.77
N HIS A 309 29.75 -8.15 1.28
CA HIS A 309 31.10 -7.97 0.73
C HIS A 309 31.40 -9.11 -0.26
N ILE A 310 31.12 -8.88 -1.53
CA ILE A 310 31.36 -9.90 -2.58
C ILE A 310 32.80 -9.89 -3.07
N SER A 311 33.61 -8.86 -2.75
CA SER A 311 35.02 -8.82 -3.07
C SER A 311 35.87 -8.36 -1.87
N SER A 312 36.64 -9.27 -1.35
CA SER A 312 37.71 -8.99 -0.36
C SER A 312 38.69 -7.97 -0.91
N GLY A 313 38.76 -6.77 -0.36
CA GLY A 313 39.91 -5.92 -0.47
C GLY A 313 39.76 -4.52 -1.05
N ARG A 314 38.56 -4.02 -1.41
CA ARG A 314 38.38 -2.63 -1.84
C ARG A 314 37.34 -1.89 -1.03
N ASP A 315 37.61 -0.61 -0.78
CA ASP A 315 36.89 0.35 0.08
C ASP A 315 35.36 0.50 -0.18
N GLY A 316 34.55 -0.44 0.25
CA GLY A 316 33.10 -0.35 0.19
C GLY A 316 32.44 -0.75 1.50
N ASN A 317 31.39 -0.01 1.93
CA ASN A 317 30.64 -0.35 3.14
C ASN A 317 29.60 -1.47 2.92
N GLY A 318 29.53 -2.09 1.71
CA GLY A 318 28.53 -3.12 1.38
C GLY A 318 27.07 -2.66 1.43
N LEU A 319 26.82 -1.34 1.39
CA LEU A 319 25.48 -0.78 1.45
C LEU A 319 25.00 -0.18 0.12
N GLY A 320 25.89 0.07 -0.85
CA GLY A 320 25.53 0.80 -2.09
C GLY A 320 24.43 0.11 -2.90
N LEU A 321 24.56 -1.19 -3.16
CA LEU A 321 23.55 -1.95 -3.91
C LEU A 321 22.29 -2.19 -3.08
N ALA A 322 22.41 -2.37 -1.76
CA ALA A 322 21.25 -2.45 -0.86
C ALA A 322 20.44 -1.15 -0.86
N ILE A 323 21.10 0.01 -0.88
CA ILE A 323 20.44 1.32 -1.02
C ILE A 323 19.79 1.44 -2.40
N ALA A 324 20.49 1.04 -3.46
CA ALA A 324 19.91 1.06 -4.81
C ALA A 324 18.64 0.23 -4.90
N LYS A 325 18.63 -0.97 -4.30
CA LYS A 325 17.45 -1.83 -4.20
C LYS A 325 16.35 -1.16 -3.37
N ALA A 326 16.67 -0.62 -2.20
CA ALA A 326 15.68 0.03 -1.34
C ALA A 326 15.05 1.27 -2.00
N VAL A 327 15.82 2.06 -2.77
CA VAL A 327 15.27 3.18 -3.56
C VAL A 327 14.33 2.68 -4.65
N CYS A 328 14.70 1.59 -5.35
CA CYS A 328 13.81 0.99 -6.36
C CYS A 328 12.51 0.49 -5.72
N ASP A 329 12.59 -0.22 -4.60
CA ASP A 329 11.42 -0.73 -3.87
C ASP A 329 10.52 0.41 -3.36
N TYR A 330 11.13 1.53 -2.91
CA TYR A 330 10.42 2.73 -2.49
C TYR A 330 9.57 3.35 -3.60
N HIS A 331 10.09 3.36 -4.84
CA HIS A 331 9.41 3.91 -6.02
C HIS A 331 8.53 2.89 -6.76
N GLY A 332 8.53 1.60 -6.35
CA GLY A 332 7.86 0.54 -7.08
C GLY A 332 8.59 0.10 -8.35
N TRP A 333 9.87 0.45 -8.48
CA TRP A 333 10.71 0.11 -9.63
C TRP A 333 11.37 -1.26 -9.49
N ALA A 334 11.70 -1.88 -10.62
CA ALA A 334 12.45 -3.13 -10.63
C ALA A 334 13.94 -2.86 -10.92
N ILE A 335 14.83 -3.47 -10.12
CA ILE A 335 16.28 -3.49 -10.40
C ILE A 335 16.71 -4.90 -10.75
N ALA A 336 17.47 -5.03 -11.84
CA ALA A 336 18.04 -6.28 -12.32
C ALA A 336 19.53 -6.16 -12.57
N TYR A 337 20.23 -7.29 -12.52
CA TYR A 337 21.64 -7.40 -12.82
C TYR A 337 21.89 -8.48 -13.87
N SER A 338 22.81 -8.22 -14.77
CA SER A 338 23.33 -9.20 -15.74
C SER A 338 24.85 -9.02 -15.91
N CYS A 339 25.52 -10.12 -16.26
CA CYS A 339 26.92 -10.12 -16.62
C CYS A 339 27.09 -10.96 -17.90
N ILE A 340 27.51 -10.30 -18.99
CA ILE A 340 27.74 -10.93 -20.29
C ILE A 340 29.11 -10.47 -20.76
N ASP A 341 29.99 -11.40 -21.12
CA ASP A 341 31.34 -11.13 -21.64
C ASP A 341 32.14 -10.14 -20.78
N HIS A 342 32.17 -10.36 -19.48
CA HIS A 342 32.81 -9.48 -18.48
C HIS A 342 32.21 -8.06 -18.39
N ARG A 343 31.08 -7.82 -19.02
CA ARG A 343 30.34 -6.57 -18.89
C ARG A 343 29.21 -6.76 -17.84
N HIS A 344 29.34 -6.07 -16.73
CA HIS A 344 28.39 -6.01 -15.65
C HIS A 344 27.37 -4.90 -15.94
N THR A 345 26.08 -5.22 -15.86
CA THR A 345 25.01 -4.25 -16.13
C THR A 345 23.96 -4.30 -15.04
N PHE A 346 23.70 -3.16 -14.43
CA PHE A 346 22.56 -2.93 -13.54
C PHE A 346 21.49 -2.17 -14.31
N THR A 347 20.27 -2.71 -14.35
CA THR A 347 19.13 -2.10 -15.06
C THR A 347 18.03 -1.80 -14.07
N VAL A 348 17.58 -0.55 -14.03
CA VAL A 348 16.42 -0.08 -13.28
C VAL A 348 15.29 0.16 -14.27
N LYS A 349 14.13 -0.45 -14.02
CA LYS A 349 12.90 -0.25 -14.82
C LYS A 349 11.90 0.54 -13.99
N PHE A 350 11.42 1.62 -14.56
CA PHE A 350 10.42 2.53 -13.96
C PHE A 350 9.01 2.00 -14.07
#